data_12a3c0d6c93c06e7b5c0235d50378a08
#
_entry.id   12a3c0d6c93c06e7b5c0235d50378a08
#
_cell.length_a   1.000
_cell.length_b   1.000
_cell.length_c   1.000
_cell.angle_alpha   90.00
_cell.angle_beta   90.00
_cell.angle_gamma   90.00
#
_symmetry.space_group_name_H-M   'P 1'
#
loop_
_entity.id
_entity.type
_entity.pdbx_description
1 polymer ?
#
loop_
_entity_poly.entity_id
_entity_poly.type
_entity_poly.pdbx_seq_one_letter_code
_entity_poly.pdbx_strand_id
1 'polypeptide(L)'
;MTIDRTQTAGVRLESALDEFFTDRVRAAATHGPEFEALWARTAEHARRGKLLRPLLFLDTVEAFDSAADPATVDGLGVALEVLHYAFLLHDDVIDCDLMRRHRPNLIGTLKALHPEPPASAALHWGTSSAILMGDMLLSAVVLRCGRLALPADVRNRVLDLLEEAIGETVAGEHLDVGLSDGAIPPALETVMRMTAMKTATYSFALPLRLAAALARANAEADQTLARAGRDLGFAFQVQDDLLSMVGNPAAHGKDAVSDLREGKETVLISFLRATPHWDEVAGVVGDPRITQADADRVRAAIETSGAREFAEDLVADRLREAIRTVDQSSLPGPVRRVVAECAERIEGRTV
;
A
#
# COMPACT_ATOMS: atom_id res chain seq x y z
N MET A 1 -19.54 5.55 23.02
CA MET A 1 -18.29 5.43 23.81
C MET A 1 -17.11 4.90 22.99
N THR A 2 -17.35 4.25 21.85
CA THR A 2 -16.32 3.67 20.96
C THR A 2 -15.50 4.72 20.18
N ILE A 3 -16.14 5.81 19.75
CA ILE A 3 -15.51 6.90 18.96
C ILE A 3 -14.34 7.58 19.69
N ASP A 4 -14.38 7.65 21.01
CA ASP A 4 -13.37 8.34 21.83
C ASP A 4 -12.05 7.54 21.98
N ARG A 5 -12.12 6.22 21.99
CA ARG A 5 -10.93 5.35 22.17
C ARG A 5 -10.08 5.23 20.91
N THR A 6 -10.70 5.01 19.76
CA THR A 6 -9.99 4.92 18.47
C THR A 6 -9.35 6.26 18.11
N GLN A 7 -10.03 7.39 18.38
CA GLN A 7 -9.47 8.72 18.20
C GLN A 7 -8.27 8.95 19.11
N THR A 8 -8.33 8.50 20.36
CA THR A 8 -7.20 8.56 21.31
C THR A 8 -6.04 7.67 20.88
N ALA A 9 -6.32 6.48 20.34
CA ALA A 9 -5.30 5.57 19.81
C ALA A 9 -4.60 6.13 18.56
N GLY A 10 -5.36 6.77 17.67
CA GLY A 10 -4.82 7.46 16.50
C GLY A 10 -3.84 8.57 16.87
N VAL A 11 -4.20 9.42 17.86
CA VAL A 11 -3.32 10.50 18.35
C VAL A 11 -2.04 9.94 18.99
N ARG A 12 -2.13 8.84 19.75
CA ARG A 12 -0.94 8.18 20.31
C ARG A 12 -0.03 7.65 19.22
N LEU A 13 -0.60 7.04 18.19
CA LEU A 13 0.13 6.51 17.04
C LEU A 13 0.87 7.62 16.29
N GLU A 14 0.21 8.75 16.01
CA GLU A 14 0.84 9.92 15.40
C GLU A 14 2.03 10.41 16.23
N SER A 15 1.84 10.52 17.56
CA SER A 15 2.91 10.89 18.48
C SER A 15 4.08 9.90 18.46
N ALA A 16 3.78 8.59 18.44
CA ALA A 16 4.81 7.54 18.39
C ALA A 16 5.56 7.52 17.05
N LEU A 17 4.88 7.85 15.96
CA LEU A 17 5.48 8.00 14.62
C LEU A 17 6.41 9.24 14.58
N ASP A 18 5.96 10.35 15.16
CA ASP A 18 6.76 11.57 15.30
C ASP A 18 8.02 11.34 16.14
N GLU A 19 7.91 10.63 17.26
CA GLU A 19 9.04 10.25 18.11
C GLU A 19 10.03 9.37 17.35
N PHE A 20 9.53 8.35 16.63
CA PHE A 20 10.36 7.47 15.80
C PHE A 20 11.23 8.28 14.83
N PHE A 21 10.62 9.18 14.06
CA PHE A 21 11.37 9.96 13.07
C PHE A 21 12.27 11.01 13.72
N THR A 22 11.86 11.63 14.83
CA THR A 22 12.68 12.59 15.57
C THR A 22 13.96 11.94 16.08
N ASP A 23 13.88 10.72 16.63
CA ASP A 23 15.04 9.97 17.08
C ASP A 23 15.97 9.59 15.91
N ARG A 24 15.42 9.24 14.75
CA ARG A 24 16.22 8.94 13.55
C ARG A 24 16.94 10.16 13.00
N VAL A 25 16.28 11.32 12.95
CA VAL A 25 16.90 12.60 12.57
C VAL A 25 18.03 12.93 13.52
N ARG A 26 17.80 12.84 14.85
CA ARG A 26 18.85 13.08 15.85
C ARG A 26 20.04 12.14 15.71
N ALA A 27 19.79 10.85 15.50
CA ALA A 27 20.87 9.88 15.27
C ALA A 27 21.64 10.16 13.98
N ALA A 28 20.95 10.59 12.91
CA ALA A 28 21.57 10.90 11.63
C ALA A 28 22.54 12.10 11.68
N ALA A 29 22.32 13.05 12.58
CA ALA A 29 23.20 14.20 12.79
C ALA A 29 24.67 13.79 13.13
N THR A 30 24.88 12.60 13.71
CA THR A 30 26.22 12.05 13.97
C THR A 30 26.98 11.67 12.70
N HIS A 31 26.30 11.56 11.55
CA HIS A 31 26.86 11.21 10.24
C HIS A 31 26.99 12.42 9.31
N GLY A 32 26.65 13.62 9.78
CA GLY A 32 26.76 14.86 9.04
C GLY A 32 25.42 15.51 8.68
N PRO A 33 25.45 16.83 8.36
CA PRO A 33 24.23 17.60 8.13
C PRO A 33 23.44 17.16 6.90
N GLU A 34 24.10 16.61 5.88
CA GLU A 34 23.43 16.13 4.66
C GLU A 34 22.54 14.93 4.97
N PHE A 35 23.03 14.01 5.80
CA PHE A 35 22.27 12.82 6.19
C PHE A 35 21.16 13.14 7.19
N GLU A 36 21.40 14.09 8.10
CA GLU A 36 20.36 14.65 8.97
C GLU A 36 19.23 15.28 8.14
N ALA A 37 19.59 16.11 7.15
CA ALA A 37 18.62 16.74 6.26
C ALA A 37 17.82 15.71 5.44
N LEU A 38 18.45 14.62 4.98
CA LEU A 38 17.77 13.55 4.28
C LEU A 38 16.72 12.86 5.16
N TRP A 39 17.07 12.54 6.42
CA TRP A 39 16.13 11.97 7.38
C TRP A 39 14.99 12.92 7.73
N ALA A 40 15.26 14.23 7.88
CA ALA A 40 14.24 15.23 8.16
C ALA A 40 13.21 15.33 7.01
N ARG A 41 13.65 15.28 5.75
CA ARG A 41 12.77 15.27 4.57
C ARG A 41 11.98 13.97 4.47
N THR A 42 12.63 12.84 4.70
CA THR A 42 11.99 11.53 4.75
C THR A 42 10.85 11.52 5.78
N ALA A 43 11.11 12.05 6.98
CA ALA A 43 10.12 12.20 8.04
C ALA A 43 8.93 13.09 7.62
N GLU A 44 9.20 14.21 6.94
CA GLU A 44 8.15 15.11 6.45
C GLU A 44 7.22 14.40 5.45
N HIS A 45 7.78 13.60 4.53
CA HIS A 45 6.98 12.86 3.56
C HIS A 45 6.20 11.70 4.18
N ALA A 46 6.79 10.95 5.10
CA ALA A 46 6.16 9.83 5.79
C ALA A 46 4.92 10.24 6.61
N ARG A 47 4.96 11.42 7.26
CA ARG A 47 3.85 11.96 8.07
C ARG A 47 2.59 12.34 7.28
N ARG A 48 2.64 12.32 5.97
CA ARG A 48 1.49 12.66 5.10
C ARG A 48 0.56 11.47 4.81
N GLY A 49 0.79 10.32 5.45
CA GLY A 49 -0.02 9.11 5.31
C GLY A 49 -1.45 9.26 5.82
N LYS A 50 -2.36 8.39 5.32
CA LYS A 50 -3.75 8.28 5.82
C LYS A 50 -3.84 7.29 7.00
N LEU A 51 -2.74 6.69 7.40
CA LEU A 51 -2.62 5.71 8.49
C LEU A 51 -3.58 4.51 8.38
N LEU A 52 -4.00 4.16 7.15
CA LEU A 52 -4.99 3.09 6.93
C LEU A 52 -4.58 1.77 7.60
N ARG A 53 -3.34 1.35 7.39
CA ARG A 53 -2.81 0.07 7.89
C ARG A 53 -2.72 0.02 9.42
N PRO A 54 -2.08 1.01 10.06
CA PRO A 54 -2.04 1.02 11.51
C PRO A 54 -3.42 1.22 12.16
N LEU A 55 -4.34 1.98 11.56
CA LEU A 55 -5.70 2.12 12.10
C LEU A 55 -6.47 0.80 12.02
N LEU A 56 -6.40 0.07 10.89
CA LEU A 56 -7.00 -1.26 10.78
C LEU A 56 -6.43 -2.23 11.84
N PHE A 57 -5.12 -2.17 12.07
CA PHE A 57 -4.46 -2.94 13.11
C PHE A 57 -4.99 -2.58 14.52
N LEU A 58 -5.07 -1.29 14.85
CA LEU A 58 -5.54 -0.80 16.15
C LEU A 58 -7.01 -1.19 16.40
N ASP A 59 -7.88 -0.99 15.41
CA ASP A 59 -9.30 -1.38 15.48
C ASP A 59 -9.44 -2.90 15.73
N THR A 60 -8.57 -3.70 15.11
CA THR A 60 -8.58 -5.16 15.27
C THR A 60 -8.04 -5.60 16.63
N VAL A 61 -6.98 -4.94 17.15
CA VAL A 61 -6.44 -5.19 18.51
C VAL A 61 -7.52 -4.90 19.56
N GLU A 62 -8.22 -3.77 19.43
CA GLU A 62 -9.34 -3.41 20.32
C GLU A 62 -10.48 -4.42 20.21
N ALA A 63 -10.83 -4.84 19.00
CA ALA A 63 -11.88 -5.82 18.75
C ALA A 63 -11.60 -7.21 19.33
N PHE A 64 -10.33 -7.59 19.47
CA PHE A 64 -9.91 -8.80 20.18
C PHE A 64 -9.92 -8.65 21.71
N ASP A 65 -10.13 -7.44 22.23
CA ASP A 65 -9.94 -7.12 23.67
C ASP A 65 -8.54 -7.59 24.17
N SER A 66 -7.52 -7.32 23.34
CA SER A 66 -6.17 -7.79 23.61
C SER A 66 -5.57 -7.07 24.82
N ALA A 67 -5.00 -7.85 25.76
CA ALA A 67 -4.27 -7.34 26.92
C ALA A 67 -2.82 -6.90 26.58
N ALA A 68 -2.51 -6.68 25.31
CA ALA A 68 -1.18 -6.24 24.90
C ALA A 68 -0.85 -4.85 25.45
N ASP A 69 0.40 -4.66 25.83
CA ASP A 69 0.90 -3.38 26.33
C ASP A 69 0.74 -2.29 25.26
N PRO A 70 0.20 -1.10 25.62
CA PRO A 70 0.00 -0.01 24.66
C PRO A 70 1.26 0.42 23.89
N ALA A 71 2.44 0.44 24.52
CA ALA A 71 3.68 0.80 23.86
C ALA A 71 4.08 -0.24 22.78
N THR A 72 3.76 -1.52 23.02
CA THR A 72 3.94 -2.60 22.03
C THR A 72 2.98 -2.42 20.85
N VAL A 73 1.72 -2.11 21.12
CA VAL A 73 0.70 -1.84 20.08
C VAL A 73 1.11 -0.63 19.25
N ASP A 74 1.43 0.49 19.87
CA ASP A 74 1.90 1.69 19.17
C ASP A 74 3.19 1.39 18.36
N GLY A 75 4.08 0.56 18.92
CA GLY A 75 5.31 0.10 18.26
C GLY A 75 5.08 -0.67 16.95
N LEU A 76 4.09 -1.56 16.91
CA LEU A 76 3.68 -2.28 15.69
C LEU A 76 2.92 -1.38 14.72
N GLY A 77 2.08 -0.48 15.22
CA GLY A 77 1.40 0.53 14.40
C GLY A 77 2.40 1.41 13.64
N VAL A 78 3.44 1.90 14.33
CA VAL A 78 4.55 2.63 13.69
C VAL A 78 5.27 1.76 12.66
N ALA A 79 5.54 0.48 12.97
CA ALA A 79 6.21 -0.43 12.04
C ALA A 79 5.41 -0.61 10.74
N LEU A 80 4.08 -0.72 10.81
CA LEU A 80 3.20 -0.84 9.65
C LEU A 80 3.25 0.39 8.74
N GLU A 81 3.23 1.60 9.30
CA GLU A 81 3.29 2.83 8.50
C GLU A 81 4.67 3.06 7.90
N VAL A 82 5.74 2.77 8.67
CA VAL A 82 7.12 2.87 8.20
C VAL A 82 7.39 1.84 7.08
N LEU A 83 6.86 0.62 7.20
CA LEU A 83 6.93 -0.42 6.16
C LEU A 83 6.25 0.06 4.88
N HIS A 84 5.04 0.61 5.00
CA HIS A 84 4.33 1.16 3.85
C HIS A 84 5.14 2.27 3.18
N TYR A 85 5.69 3.19 3.94
CA TYR A 85 6.46 4.28 3.36
C TYR A 85 7.77 3.80 2.71
N ALA A 86 8.41 2.76 3.26
CA ALA A 86 9.56 2.14 2.61
C ALA A 86 9.21 1.58 1.22
N PHE A 87 8.09 0.86 1.11
CA PHE A 87 7.61 0.36 -0.20
C PHE A 87 7.26 1.50 -1.16
N LEU A 88 6.65 2.59 -0.67
CA LEU A 88 6.37 3.76 -1.51
C LEU A 88 7.64 4.41 -2.07
N LEU A 89 8.74 4.41 -1.32
CA LEU A 89 10.02 4.95 -1.81
C LEU A 89 10.62 4.09 -2.92
N HIS A 90 10.54 2.76 -2.79
CA HIS A 90 11.00 1.84 -3.82
C HIS A 90 10.09 1.90 -5.06
N ASP A 91 8.78 1.94 -4.89
CA ASP A 91 7.77 2.10 -5.93
C ASP A 91 8.01 3.41 -6.72
N ASP A 92 8.18 4.57 -6.05
CA ASP A 92 8.51 5.85 -6.69
C ASP A 92 9.81 5.77 -7.55
N VAL A 93 10.79 4.95 -7.13
CA VAL A 93 12.04 4.73 -7.89
C VAL A 93 11.79 3.85 -9.12
N ILE A 94 11.07 2.77 -8.95
CA ILE A 94 10.78 1.77 -9.99
C ILE A 94 9.90 2.41 -11.09
N ASP A 95 8.87 3.13 -10.70
CA ASP A 95 7.93 3.81 -11.60
C ASP A 95 8.51 5.13 -12.17
N CYS A 96 9.71 5.53 -11.75
CA CYS A 96 10.32 6.82 -12.11
C CYS A 96 9.47 8.02 -11.72
N ASP A 97 8.67 7.90 -10.68
CA ASP A 97 7.76 8.94 -10.21
C ASP A 97 8.48 10.06 -9.46
N LEU A 98 8.08 11.31 -9.75
CA LEU A 98 8.60 12.50 -9.07
C LEU A 98 7.52 13.20 -8.22
N MET A 99 6.28 12.76 -8.35
CA MET A 99 5.10 13.36 -7.72
C MET A 99 4.26 12.28 -7.03
N ARG A 100 3.67 12.64 -5.88
CA ARG A 100 2.68 11.81 -5.20
C ARG A 100 1.62 12.71 -4.57
N ARG A 101 0.34 12.43 -4.83
CA ARG A 101 -0.78 13.26 -4.34
C ARG A 101 -0.63 14.76 -4.73
N HIS A 102 -0.33 15.03 -5.98
CA HIS A 102 -0.11 16.37 -6.55
C HIS A 102 1.02 17.18 -5.90
N ARG A 103 1.95 16.54 -5.22
CA ARG A 103 3.12 17.17 -4.60
C ARG A 103 4.38 16.41 -4.97
N PRO A 104 5.55 17.06 -5.01
CA PRO A 104 6.80 16.33 -5.15
C PRO A 104 6.91 15.24 -4.08
N ASN A 105 7.27 14.02 -4.49
CA ASN A 105 7.70 12.96 -3.59
C ASN A 105 9.15 13.25 -3.10
N LEU A 106 9.79 12.30 -2.38
CA LEU A 106 11.15 12.51 -1.90
C LEU A 106 12.13 12.75 -3.05
N ILE A 107 12.02 11.99 -4.15
CA ILE A 107 12.88 12.11 -5.34
C ILE A 107 12.72 13.49 -5.96
N GLY A 108 11.47 13.90 -6.22
CA GLY A 108 11.15 15.21 -6.80
C GLY A 108 11.60 16.37 -5.91
N THR A 109 11.46 16.23 -4.59
CA THR A 109 11.93 17.22 -3.61
C THR A 109 13.44 17.36 -3.64
N LEU A 110 14.19 16.26 -3.61
CA LEU A 110 15.66 16.28 -3.63
C LEU A 110 16.20 16.78 -4.96
N LYS A 111 15.57 16.40 -6.08
CA LYS A 111 15.89 16.89 -7.41
C LYS A 111 15.75 18.43 -7.49
N ALA A 112 14.66 18.98 -6.93
CA ALA A 112 14.40 20.41 -6.95
C ALA A 112 15.38 21.25 -6.12
N LEU A 113 16.05 20.63 -5.13
CA LEU A 113 17.08 21.31 -4.32
C LEU A 113 18.40 21.51 -5.04
N HIS A 114 18.61 20.80 -6.15
CA HIS A 114 19.83 20.90 -6.96
C HIS A 114 19.47 21.37 -8.38
N PRO A 115 19.03 22.62 -8.55
CA PRO A 115 18.63 23.16 -9.86
C PRO A 115 19.82 23.36 -10.81
N GLU A 116 21.05 23.39 -10.28
CA GLU A 116 22.28 23.57 -11.06
C GLU A 116 22.80 22.20 -11.59
N PRO A 117 23.35 22.19 -12.79
CA PRO A 117 23.45 21.07 -13.72
C PRO A 117 24.38 19.93 -13.30
N PRO A 118 24.27 18.80 -13.99
CA PRO A 118 23.28 18.43 -14.98
C PRO A 118 21.99 17.88 -14.31
N ALA A 119 20.84 18.08 -14.95
CA ALA A 119 19.55 17.58 -14.44
C ALA A 119 19.56 16.06 -14.16
N SER A 120 20.38 15.29 -14.90
CA SER A 120 20.61 13.87 -14.67
C SER A 120 21.30 13.59 -13.32
N ALA A 121 22.22 14.42 -12.86
CA ALA A 121 22.90 14.26 -11.57
C ALA A 121 21.92 14.55 -10.40
N ALA A 122 21.05 15.55 -10.53
CA ALA A 122 20.02 15.86 -9.55
C ALA A 122 18.98 14.71 -9.43
N LEU A 123 18.58 14.14 -10.56
CA LEU A 123 17.70 12.97 -10.59
C LEU A 123 18.39 11.75 -9.97
N HIS A 124 19.61 11.46 -10.35
CA HIS A 124 20.39 10.36 -9.79
C HIS A 124 20.57 10.49 -8.27
N TRP A 125 20.83 11.71 -7.77
CA TRP A 125 20.90 11.99 -6.33
C TRP A 125 19.58 11.67 -5.63
N GLY A 126 18.44 12.17 -6.15
CA GLY A 126 17.11 11.92 -5.60
C GLY A 126 16.75 10.42 -5.58
N THR A 127 16.95 9.73 -6.71
CA THR A 127 16.67 8.30 -6.87
C THR A 127 17.54 7.46 -5.93
N SER A 128 18.86 7.70 -5.91
CA SER A 128 19.77 6.96 -5.01
C SER A 128 19.43 7.20 -3.53
N SER A 129 19.08 8.43 -3.17
CA SER A 129 18.65 8.75 -1.80
C SER A 129 17.35 8.02 -1.42
N ALA A 130 16.38 7.90 -2.34
CA ALA A 130 15.15 7.17 -2.09
C ALA A 130 15.39 5.66 -1.88
N ILE A 131 16.27 5.03 -2.69
CA ILE A 131 16.68 3.63 -2.50
C ILE A 131 17.27 3.45 -1.09
N LEU A 132 18.29 4.27 -0.75
CA LEU A 132 18.98 4.17 0.54
C LEU A 132 18.02 4.37 1.72
N MET A 133 17.07 5.29 1.60
CA MET A 133 16.09 5.52 2.66
C MET A 133 15.06 4.39 2.74
N GLY A 134 14.62 3.81 1.62
CA GLY A 134 13.77 2.63 1.59
C GLY A 134 14.41 1.45 2.34
N ASP A 135 15.69 1.15 2.05
CA ASP A 135 16.46 0.10 2.72
C ASP A 135 16.63 0.36 4.22
N MET A 136 16.93 1.62 4.59
CA MET A 136 17.04 2.02 6.00
C MET A 136 15.73 1.85 6.75
N LEU A 137 14.60 2.19 6.13
CA LEU A 137 13.28 2.06 6.74
C LEU A 137 12.87 0.59 6.87
N LEU A 138 13.08 -0.25 5.85
CA LEU A 138 12.85 -1.71 5.95
C LEU A 138 13.66 -2.32 7.09
N SER A 139 14.94 -1.99 7.18
CA SER A 139 15.82 -2.45 8.27
C SER A 139 15.30 -1.98 9.64
N ALA A 140 14.84 -0.72 9.73
CA ALA A 140 14.32 -0.15 10.96
C ALA A 140 13.03 -0.85 11.42
N VAL A 141 12.16 -1.25 10.50
CA VAL A 141 10.93 -2.03 10.79
C VAL A 141 11.28 -3.37 11.42
N VAL A 142 12.16 -4.15 10.78
CA VAL A 142 12.56 -5.48 11.28
C VAL A 142 13.21 -5.36 12.66
N LEU A 143 14.14 -4.42 12.84
CA LEU A 143 14.82 -4.19 14.12
C LEU A 143 13.85 -3.71 15.20
N ARG A 144 12.87 -2.88 14.86
CA ARG A 144 11.84 -2.42 15.80
C ARG A 144 11.00 -3.60 16.28
N CYS A 145 10.46 -4.40 15.36
CA CYS A 145 9.65 -5.57 15.70
C CYS A 145 10.44 -6.58 16.56
N GLY A 146 11.72 -6.83 16.23
CA GLY A 146 12.59 -7.73 16.99
C GLY A 146 12.93 -7.25 18.41
N ARG A 147 12.83 -5.94 18.68
CA ARG A 147 13.13 -5.33 19.99
C ARG A 147 11.89 -5.08 20.86
N LEU A 148 10.69 -5.36 20.36
CA LEU A 148 9.49 -5.22 21.17
C LEU A 148 9.50 -6.19 22.37
N ALA A 149 8.97 -5.71 23.48
CA ALA A 149 8.86 -6.50 24.72
C ALA A 149 7.72 -7.53 24.62
N LEU A 150 7.87 -8.49 23.71
CA LEU A 150 6.93 -9.56 23.44
C LEU A 150 7.45 -10.91 23.95
N PRO A 151 6.58 -11.83 24.39
CA PRO A 151 6.94 -13.23 24.57
C PRO A 151 7.57 -13.80 23.29
N ALA A 152 8.54 -14.69 23.44
CA ALA A 152 9.35 -15.16 22.31
C ALA A 152 8.53 -15.80 21.19
N ASP A 153 7.48 -16.53 21.52
CA ASP A 153 6.55 -17.16 20.57
C ASP A 153 5.76 -16.10 19.76
N VAL A 154 5.25 -15.07 20.43
CA VAL A 154 4.53 -13.95 19.77
C VAL A 154 5.49 -13.13 18.91
N ARG A 155 6.68 -12.81 19.41
CA ARG A 155 7.70 -12.07 18.65
C ARG A 155 8.12 -12.81 17.40
N ASN A 156 8.37 -14.12 17.48
CA ASN A 156 8.70 -14.93 16.32
C ASN A 156 7.55 -14.90 15.32
N ARG A 157 6.30 -15.05 15.77
CA ARG A 157 5.14 -14.96 14.89
C ARG A 157 5.03 -13.60 14.19
N VAL A 158 5.29 -12.50 14.90
CA VAL A 158 5.33 -11.14 14.30
C VAL A 158 6.40 -11.07 13.20
N LEU A 159 7.58 -11.62 13.44
CA LEU A 159 8.67 -11.63 12.46
C LEU A 159 8.35 -12.52 11.25
N ASP A 160 7.76 -13.71 11.45
CA ASP A 160 7.32 -14.60 10.36
C ASP A 160 6.27 -13.91 9.46
N LEU A 161 5.30 -13.20 10.08
CA LEU A 161 4.28 -12.44 9.35
C LEU A 161 4.88 -11.28 8.55
N LEU A 162 5.88 -10.63 9.10
CA LEU A 162 6.58 -9.54 8.43
C LEU A 162 7.42 -10.06 7.26
N GLU A 163 8.12 -11.19 7.43
CA GLU A 163 8.89 -11.84 6.36
C GLU A 163 7.96 -12.27 5.21
N GLU A 164 6.83 -12.92 5.52
CA GLU A 164 5.80 -13.29 4.54
C GLU A 164 5.32 -12.06 3.76
N ALA A 165 4.96 -10.98 4.47
CA ALA A 165 4.43 -9.77 3.84
C ALA A 165 5.46 -9.05 2.95
N ILE A 166 6.71 -8.95 3.40
CA ILE A 166 7.79 -8.35 2.60
C ILE A 166 8.06 -9.22 1.36
N GLY A 167 8.17 -10.53 1.52
CA GLY A 167 8.44 -11.45 0.43
C GLY A 167 7.35 -11.44 -0.65
N GLU A 168 6.07 -11.51 -0.24
CA GLU A 168 4.94 -11.44 -1.19
C GLU A 168 4.88 -10.08 -1.90
N THR A 169 5.07 -8.97 -1.17
CA THR A 169 5.04 -7.62 -1.77
C THR A 169 6.14 -7.44 -2.82
N VAL A 170 7.37 -7.86 -2.50
CA VAL A 170 8.50 -7.80 -3.45
C VAL A 170 8.26 -8.70 -4.67
N ALA A 171 7.69 -9.90 -4.47
CA ALA A 171 7.36 -10.77 -5.58
C ALA A 171 6.23 -10.19 -6.45
N GLY A 172 5.24 -9.51 -5.84
CA GLY A 172 4.19 -8.78 -6.55
C GLY A 172 4.75 -7.62 -7.36
N GLU A 173 5.66 -6.84 -6.78
CA GLU A 173 6.35 -5.74 -7.47
C GLU A 173 7.16 -6.23 -8.66
N HIS A 174 7.91 -7.34 -8.48
CA HIS A 174 8.67 -7.95 -9.57
C HIS A 174 7.77 -8.41 -10.74
N LEU A 175 6.57 -8.93 -10.43
CA LEU A 175 5.59 -9.27 -11.47
C LEU A 175 5.08 -8.02 -12.17
N ASP A 176 4.80 -6.93 -11.45
CA ASP A 176 4.30 -5.67 -12.01
C ASP A 176 5.29 -5.08 -13.00
N VAL A 177 6.55 -4.97 -12.62
CA VAL A 177 7.65 -4.55 -13.52
C VAL A 177 7.73 -5.47 -14.75
N GLY A 178 7.70 -6.79 -14.54
CA GLY A 178 7.79 -7.74 -15.66
C GLY A 178 6.60 -7.67 -16.64
N LEU A 179 5.42 -7.36 -16.14
CA LEU A 179 4.22 -7.13 -16.95
C LEU A 179 4.31 -5.82 -17.72
N SER A 180 4.68 -4.73 -17.05
CA SER A 180 4.79 -3.39 -17.65
C SER A 180 5.89 -3.31 -18.71
N ASP A 181 7.03 -3.97 -18.49
CA ASP A 181 8.15 -4.04 -19.44
C ASP A 181 7.95 -5.10 -20.55
N GLY A 182 6.84 -5.84 -20.53
CA GLY A 182 6.55 -6.89 -21.51
C GLY A 182 7.43 -8.13 -21.38
N ALA A 183 8.18 -8.28 -20.29
CA ALA A 183 8.98 -9.47 -19.98
C ALA A 183 8.10 -10.67 -19.56
N ILE A 184 6.92 -10.40 -19.06
CA ILE A 184 5.91 -11.38 -18.65
C ILE A 184 4.63 -11.15 -19.47
N PRO A 185 4.03 -12.19 -20.09
CA PRO A 185 2.77 -12.04 -20.81
C PRO A 185 1.64 -11.56 -19.86
N PRO A 186 0.83 -10.55 -20.26
CA PRO A 186 -0.20 -9.94 -19.42
C PRO A 186 -1.51 -10.77 -19.38
N ALA A 187 -1.43 -12.03 -18.97
CA ALA A 187 -2.62 -12.85 -18.75
C ALA A 187 -3.38 -12.35 -17.53
N LEU A 188 -4.71 -12.27 -17.58
CA LEU A 188 -5.56 -11.76 -16.50
C LEU A 188 -5.28 -12.46 -15.16
N GLU A 189 -5.08 -13.78 -15.15
CA GLU A 189 -4.73 -14.54 -13.95
C GLU A 189 -3.40 -14.04 -13.32
N THR A 190 -2.39 -13.73 -14.15
CA THR A 190 -1.10 -13.22 -13.69
C THR A 190 -1.25 -11.81 -13.12
N VAL A 191 -2.04 -10.95 -13.76
CA VAL A 191 -2.35 -9.60 -13.28
C VAL A 191 -3.10 -9.66 -11.94
N MET A 192 -4.13 -10.50 -11.82
CA MET A 192 -4.87 -10.70 -10.57
C MET A 192 -3.95 -11.19 -9.43
N ARG A 193 -3.04 -12.12 -9.73
CA ARG A 193 -2.05 -12.60 -8.76
C ARG A 193 -1.09 -11.50 -8.34
N MET A 194 -0.56 -10.73 -9.28
CA MET A 194 0.30 -9.57 -9.02
C MET A 194 -0.41 -8.56 -8.11
N THR A 195 -1.64 -8.17 -8.43
CA THR A 195 -2.48 -7.25 -7.64
C THR A 195 -2.64 -7.73 -6.20
N ALA A 196 -2.93 -9.04 -6.00
CA ALA A 196 -3.04 -9.63 -4.67
C ALA A 196 -1.73 -9.58 -3.90
N MET A 197 -0.59 -9.91 -4.52
CA MET A 197 0.71 -9.97 -3.85
C MET A 197 1.28 -8.58 -3.56
N LYS A 198 1.22 -7.65 -4.52
CA LYS A 198 1.80 -6.31 -4.37
C LYS A 198 1.16 -5.52 -3.24
N THR A 199 -0.16 -5.61 -3.06
CA THR A 199 -0.90 -4.70 -2.16
C THR A 199 -1.63 -5.40 -1.01
N ALA A 200 -2.29 -6.54 -1.25
CA ALA A 200 -3.27 -7.08 -0.31
C ALA A 200 -2.62 -7.59 0.98
N THR A 201 -1.50 -8.29 0.88
CA THR A 201 -0.88 -8.95 2.03
C THR A 201 -0.37 -7.95 3.05
N TYR A 202 0.48 -6.99 2.66
CA TYR A 202 1.03 -6.05 3.64
C TYR A 202 0.03 -4.99 4.09
N SER A 203 -0.96 -4.65 3.25
CA SER A 203 -1.89 -3.56 3.55
C SER A 203 -3.09 -3.96 4.39
N PHE A 204 -3.55 -5.20 4.27
CA PHE A 204 -4.77 -5.67 4.94
C PHE A 204 -4.54 -6.96 5.73
N ALA A 205 -3.97 -8.01 5.13
CA ALA A 205 -3.76 -9.28 5.83
C ALA A 205 -2.77 -9.12 6.99
N LEU A 206 -1.65 -8.44 6.81
CA LEU A 206 -0.65 -8.24 7.85
C LEU A 206 -1.20 -7.49 9.07
N PRO A 207 -1.88 -6.33 8.96
CA PRO A 207 -2.49 -5.65 10.10
C PRO A 207 -3.44 -6.55 10.91
N LEU A 208 -4.34 -7.25 10.24
CA LEU A 208 -5.31 -8.15 10.87
C LEU A 208 -4.62 -9.31 11.61
N ARG A 209 -3.62 -9.93 10.99
CA ARG A 209 -2.88 -11.07 11.54
C ARG A 209 -1.94 -10.66 12.68
N LEU A 210 -1.34 -9.48 12.63
CA LEU A 210 -0.55 -8.94 13.75
C LEU A 210 -1.43 -8.74 14.99
N ALA A 211 -2.66 -8.24 14.83
CA ALA A 211 -3.61 -8.11 15.92
C ALA A 211 -3.99 -9.49 16.49
N ALA A 212 -4.23 -10.49 15.64
CA ALA A 212 -4.49 -11.86 16.06
C ALA A 212 -3.30 -12.48 16.82
N ALA A 213 -2.06 -12.21 16.37
CA ALA A 213 -0.86 -12.67 17.06
C ALA A 213 -0.72 -12.06 18.47
N LEU A 214 -1.00 -10.74 18.62
CA LEU A 214 -1.02 -10.10 19.94
C LEU A 214 -2.11 -10.63 20.85
N ALA A 215 -3.28 -10.97 20.29
CA ALA A 215 -4.38 -11.59 21.02
C ALA A 215 -4.16 -13.09 21.29
N ARG A 216 -3.06 -13.68 20.79
CA ARG A 216 -2.77 -15.11 20.87
C ARG A 216 -3.91 -15.97 20.29
N ALA A 217 -4.54 -15.47 19.24
CA ALA A 217 -5.60 -16.19 18.54
C ALA A 217 -5.07 -17.50 17.94
N ASN A 218 -5.95 -18.48 17.76
CA ASN A 218 -5.57 -19.78 17.22
C ASN A 218 -5.27 -19.71 15.70
N ALA A 219 -4.71 -20.79 15.16
CA ALA A 219 -4.31 -20.89 13.75
C ALA A 219 -5.49 -20.72 12.78
N GLU A 220 -6.70 -21.15 13.16
CA GLU A 220 -7.91 -20.99 12.36
C GLU A 220 -8.27 -19.50 12.22
N ALA A 221 -8.25 -18.75 13.32
CA ALA A 221 -8.48 -17.32 13.33
C ALA A 221 -7.45 -16.57 12.46
N ASP A 222 -6.16 -16.91 12.59
CA ASP A 222 -5.09 -16.33 11.76
C ASP A 222 -5.33 -16.60 10.27
N GLN A 223 -5.63 -17.83 9.88
CA GLN A 223 -5.90 -18.20 8.49
C GLN A 223 -7.17 -17.52 7.93
N THR A 224 -8.20 -17.38 8.76
CA THR A 224 -9.42 -16.67 8.40
C THR A 224 -9.14 -15.20 8.10
N LEU A 225 -8.39 -14.53 8.98
CA LEU A 225 -8.01 -13.14 8.80
C LEU A 225 -7.04 -12.94 7.63
N ALA A 226 -6.16 -13.93 7.37
CA ALA A 226 -5.30 -13.92 6.19
C ALA A 226 -6.12 -13.92 4.89
N ARG A 227 -7.14 -14.80 4.79
CA ARG A 227 -8.03 -14.87 3.62
C ARG A 227 -8.84 -13.57 3.46
N ALA A 228 -9.56 -13.17 4.51
CA ALA A 228 -10.37 -11.96 4.48
C ALA A 228 -9.53 -10.72 4.15
N GLY A 229 -8.33 -10.59 4.72
CA GLY A 229 -7.42 -9.49 4.44
C GLY A 229 -6.92 -9.48 2.98
N ARG A 230 -6.66 -10.64 2.39
CA ARG A 230 -6.31 -10.72 0.95
C ARG A 230 -7.47 -10.30 0.06
N ASP A 231 -8.70 -10.71 0.35
CA ASP A 231 -9.87 -10.31 -0.43
C ASP A 231 -10.14 -8.81 -0.30
N LEU A 232 -10.07 -8.24 0.92
CA LEU A 232 -10.19 -6.79 1.15
C LEU A 232 -9.12 -6.01 0.38
N GLY A 233 -7.88 -6.44 0.44
CA GLY A 233 -6.77 -5.74 -0.18
C GLY A 233 -6.80 -5.83 -1.70
N PHE A 234 -7.20 -6.96 -2.25
CA PHE A 234 -7.44 -7.11 -3.68
C PHE A 234 -8.56 -6.17 -4.16
N ALA A 235 -9.71 -6.18 -3.47
CA ALA A 235 -10.82 -5.28 -3.79
C ALA A 235 -10.40 -3.80 -3.68
N PHE A 236 -9.63 -3.45 -2.65
CA PHE A 236 -9.11 -2.09 -2.48
C PHE A 236 -8.24 -1.64 -3.65
N GLN A 237 -7.35 -2.50 -4.15
CA GLN A 237 -6.48 -2.16 -5.27
C GLN A 237 -7.27 -2.03 -6.58
N VAL A 238 -8.17 -2.98 -6.88
CA VAL A 238 -9.02 -2.89 -8.09
C VAL A 238 -9.91 -1.65 -8.03
N GLN A 239 -10.44 -1.29 -6.86
CA GLN A 239 -11.20 -0.06 -6.67
C GLN A 239 -10.33 1.20 -6.86
N ASP A 240 -9.06 1.17 -6.44
CA ASP A 240 -8.12 2.27 -6.66
C ASP A 240 -7.80 2.44 -8.15
N ASP A 241 -7.65 1.34 -8.89
CA ASP A 241 -7.44 1.31 -10.33
C ASP A 241 -8.68 1.85 -11.10
N LEU A 242 -9.89 1.46 -10.67
CA LEU A 242 -11.15 2.02 -11.18
C LEU A 242 -11.21 3.53 -10.98
N LEU A 243 -10.92 4.01 -9.77
CA LEU A 243 -10.91 5.43 -9.45
C LEU A 243 -9.87 6.22 -10.26
N SER A 244 -8.71 5.63 -10.52
CA SER A 244 -7.66 6.24 -11.36
C SER A 244 -8.07 6.32 -12.82
N MET A 245 -8.63 5.25 -13.39
CA MET A 245 -8.90 5.13 -14.84
C MET A 245 -10.20 5.80 -15.24
N VAL A 246 -11.30 5.60 -14.51
CA VAL A 246 -12.66 6.06 -14.87
C VAL A 246 -13.23 7.09 -13.91
N GLY A 247 -12.59 7.34 -12.78
CA GLY A 247 -13.01 8.35 -11.80
C GLY A 247 -12.77 9.78 -12.24
N ASN A 248 -13.30 10.73 -11.48
CA ASN A 248 -13.07 12.16 -11.70
C ASN A 248 -11.64 12.55 -11.26
N PRO A 249 -10.72 12.96 -12.16
CA PRO A 249 -9.33 13.29 -11.81
C PRO A 249 -9.22 14.38 -10.74
N ALA A 250 -10.16 15.32 -10.71
CA ALA A 250 -10.17 16.41 -9.73
C ALA A 250 -10.48 15.94 -8.30
N ALA A 251 -11.16 14.79 -8.14
CA ALA A 251 -11.55 14.26 -6.85
C ALA A 251 -10.48 13.32 -6.23
N HIS A 252 -9.72 12.61 -7.05
CA HIS A 252 -8.88 11.50 -6.58
C HIS A 252 -7.38 11.78 -6.58
N GLY A 253 -6.94 12.83 -7.26
CA GLY A 253 -5.55 13.29 -7.18
C GLY A 253 -4.51 12.40 -7.85
N LYS A 254 -4.94 11.38 -8.63
CA LYS A 254 -4.10 10.59 -9.52
C LYS A 254 -4.27 11.05 -10.95
N ASP A 255 -3.19 11.00 -11.71
CA ASP A 255 -3.18 11.28 -13.14
C ASP A 255 -3.34 9.96 -13.90
N ALA A 256 -4.55 9.72 -14.44
CA ALA A 256 -4.81 8.54 -15.28
C ALA A 256 -3.82 8.41 -16.45
N VAL A 257 -3.26 9.52 -16.89
CA VAL A 257 -2.23 9.56 -17.94
C VAL A 257 -0.91 8.96 -17.42
N SER A 258 -0.58 9.07 -16.12
CA SER A 258 0.65 8.47 -15.57
C SER A 258 0.63 6.96 -15.65
N ASP A 259 -0.42 6.31 -15.11
CA ASP A 259 -0.55 4.85 -15.10
C ASP A 259 -0.52 4.28 -16.54
N LEU A 260 -1.18 4.97 -17.49
CA LEU A 260 -1.18 4.58 -18.90
C LEU A 260 0.19 4.80 -19.58
N ARG A 261 0.91 5.87 -19.20
CA ARG A 261 2.27 6.16 -19.72
C ARG A 261 3.27 5.12 -19.26
N GLU A 262 3.15 4.66 -18.03
CA GLU A 262 3.99 3.62 -17.42
C GLU A 262 3.66 2.24 -17.97
N GLY A 263 2.53 2.08 -18.71
CA GLY A 263 2.11 0.80 -19.25
C GLY A 263 1.62 -0.17 -18.17
N LYS A 264 1.09 0.33 -17.04
CA LYS A 264 0.62 -0.52 -15.95
C LYS A 264 -0.48 -1.49 -16.41
N GLU A 265 -0.23 -2.77 -16.18
CA GLU A 265 -1.17 -3.85 -16.47
C GLU A 265 -2.12 -4.04 -15.28
N THR A 266 -3.19 -3.24 -15.25
CA THR A 266 -4.28 -3.38 -14.28
C THR A 266 -5.28 -4.46 -14.72
N VAL A 267 -6.17 -4.85 -13.80
CA VAL A 267 -7.29 -5.76 -14.14
C VAL A 267 -8.14 -5.20 -15.30
N LEU A 268 -8.35 -3.87 -15.33
CA LEU A 268 -9.07 -3.17 -16.39
C LEU A 268 -8.38 -3.31 -17.76
N ILE A 269 -7.09 -3.04 -17.80
CA ILE A 269 -6.29 -3.11 -19.04
C ILE A 269 -6.16 -4.55 -19.50
N SER A 270 -5.92 -5.49 -18.61
CA SER A 270 -5.81 -6.91 -18.94
C SER A 270 -7.13 -7.49 -19.49
N PHE A 271 -8.28 -7.09 -18.93
CA PHE A 271 -9.59 -7.45 -19.47
C PHE A 271 -9.81 -6.84 -20.86
N LEU A 272 -9.58 -5.53 -21.00
CA LEU A 272 -9.71 -4.80 -22.25
C LEU A 272 -8.86 -5.45 -23.37
N ARG A 273 -7.65 -5.91 -23.04
CA ARG A 273 -6.71 -6.58 -23.94
C ARG A 273 -7.29 -7.86 -24.57
N ALA A 274 -8.21 -8.52 -23.87
CA ALA A 274 -8.89 -9.72 -24.36
C ALA A 274 -10.13 -9.43 -25.24
N THR A 275 -10.44 -8.15 -25.49
CA THR A 275 -11.60 -7.72 -26.29
C THR A 275 -11.17 -7.12 -27.63
N PRO A 276 -12.08 -7.04 -28.63
CA PRO A 276 -11.79 -6.38 -29.90
C PRO A 276 -11.44 -4.87 -29.77
N HIS A 277 -11.86 -4.22 -28.68
CA HIS A 277 -11.59 -2.81 -28.44
C HIS A 277 -10.10 -2.53 -28.13
N TRP A 278 -9.33 -3.58 -27.83
CA TRP A 278 -7.88 -3.44 -27.61
C TRP A 278 -7.16 -2.86 -28.82
N ASP A 279 -7.53 -3.29 -30.04
CA ASP A 279 -6.86 -2.83 -31.27
C ASP A 279 -6.94 -1.31 -31.46
N GLU A 280 -7.95 -0.64 -30.88
CA GLU A 280 -8.14 0.80 -30.96
C GLU A 280 -7.16 1.60 -30.07
N VAL A 281 -6.62 0.97 -29.03
CA VAL A 281 -5.83 1.62 -27.95
C VAL A 281 -4.49 0.96 -27.67
N ALA A 282 -4.17 -0.17 -28.31
CA ALA A 282 -2.92 -0.92 -28.05
C ALA A 282 -1.64 -0.08 -28.21
N GLY A 283 -1.63 0.89 -29.11
CA GLY A 283 -0.48 1.76 -29.34
C GLY A 283 -0.39 2.97 -28.38
N VAL A 284 -1.31 3.06 -27.42
CA VAL A 284 -1.39 4.18 -26.48
C VAL A 284 -0.83 3.79 -25.12
N VAL A 285 -1.13 2.58 -24.66
CA VAL A 285 -0.68 2.07 -23.35
C VAL A 285 0.82 1.84 -23.41
N GLY A 286 1.58 2.48 -22.52
CA GLY A 286 3.03 2.45 -22.47
C GLY A 286 3.72 3.47 -23.42
N ASP A 287 2.99 4.36 -24.11
CA ASP A 287 3.64 5.44 -24.89
C ASP A 287 3.99 6.63 -23.94
N PRO A 288 5.28 6.97 -23.76
CA PRO A 288 5.68 8.10 -22.93
C PRO A 288 5.14 9.46 -23.41
N ARG A 289 4.65 9.54 -24.66
CA ARG A 289 4.09 10.76 -25.26
C ARG A 289 2.57 10.81 -25.19
N ILE A 290 1.94 9.92 -24.44
CA ILE A 290 0.48 9.85 -24.27
C ILE A 290 -0.11 11.21 -23.91
N THR A 291 -1.20 11.58 -24.58
CA THR A 291 -1.94 12.81 -24.35
C THR A 291 -3.22 12.57 -23.54
N GLN A 292 -3.85 13.63 -23.04
CA GLN A 292 -5.16 13.52 -22.41
C GLN A 292 -6.22 12.94 -23.35
N ALA A 293 -6.18 13.28 -24.64
CA ALA A 293 -7.12 12.73 -25.64
C ALA A 293 -6.92 11.23 -25.83
N ASP A 294 -5.68 10.74 -25.69
CA ASP A 294 -5.40 9.31 -25.75
C ASP A 294 -5.94 8.59 -24.50
N ALA A 295 -5.76 9.17 -23.32
CA ALA A 295 -6.33 8.63 -22.09
C ALA A 295 -7.86 8.59 -22.14
N ASP A 296 -8.50 9.60 -22.73
CA ASP A 296 -9.95 9.64 -22.91
C ASP A 296 -10.42 8.54 -23.88
N ARG A 297 -9.64 8.19 -24.92
CA ARG A 297 -9.92 7.04 -25.80
C ARG A 297 -9.82 5.69 -25.06
N VAL A 298 -8.79 5.52 -24.22
CA VAL A 298 -8.66 4.30 -23.40
C VAL A 298 -9.83 4.18 -22.44
N ARG A 299 -10.21 5.29 -21.79
CA ARG A 299 -11.38 5.32 -20.89
C ARG A 299 -12.67 4.91 -21.63
N ALA A 300 -12.90 5.45 -22.81
CA ALA A 300 -14.06 5.07 -23.62
C ALA A 300 -14.03 3.57 -24.00
N ALA A 301 -12.86 3.03 -24.33
CA ALA A 301 -12.70 1.60 -24.62
C ALA A 301 -12.97 0.73 -23.37
N ILE A 302 -12.53 1.13 -22.18
CA ILE A 302 -12.84 0.46 -20.90
C ILE A 302 -14.35 0.42 -20.66
N GLU A 303 -15.06 1.54 -20.88
CA GLU A 303 -16.52 1.60 -20.71
C GLU A 303 -17.26 0.71 -21.75
N THR A 304 -16.87 0.77 -23.01
CA THR A 304 -17.58 0.05 -24.09
C THR A 304 -17.27 -1.44 -24.15
N SER A 305 -16.11 -1.87 -23.65
CA SER A 305 -15.71 -3.29 -23.63
C SER A 305 -16.34 -4.10 -22.51
N GLY A 306 -16.94 -3.46 -21.50
CA GLY A 306 -17.41 -4.11 -20.28
C GLY A 306 -16.31 -4.31 -19.22
N ALA A 307 -15.09 -3.79 -19.45
CA ALA A 307 -13.99 -3.93 -18.50
C ALA A 307 -14.29 -3.26 -17.14
N ARG A 308 -14.99 -2.13 -17.15
CA ARG A 308 -15.46 -1.46 -15.95
C ARG A 308 -16.41 -2.33 -15.15
N GLU A 309 -17.48 -2.83 -15.78
CA GLU A 309 -18.48 -3.67 -15.13
C GLU A 309 -17.84 -4.94 -14.54
N PHE A 310 -16.94 -5.58 -15.30
CA PHE A 310 -16.17 -6.72 -14.79
C PHE A 310 -15.36 -6.39 -13.53
N ALA A 311 -14.67 -5.25 -13.49
CA ALA A 311 -13.88 -4.86 -12.33
C ALA A 311 -14.76 -4.49 -11.13
N GLU A 312 -15.89 -3.80 -11.33
CA GLU A 312 -16.87 -3.48 -10.30
C GLU A 312 -17.48 -4.75 -9.68
N ASP A 313 -17.88 -5.73 -10.52
CA ASP A 313 -18.38 -7.03 -10.07
C ASP A 313 -17.31 -7.79 -9.27
N LEU A 314 -16.07 -7.77 -9.73
CA LEU A 314 -14.95 -8.43 -9.04
C LEU A 314 -14.68 -7.81 -7.66
N VAL A 315 -14.75 -6.49 -7.53
CA VAL A 315 -14.66 -5.79 -6.23
C VAL A 315 -15.79 -6.25 -5.31
N ALA A 316 -17.04 -6.21 -5.78
CA ALA A 316 -18.20 -6.61 -4.99
C ALA A 316 -18.12 -8.08 -4.55
N ASP A 317 -17.67 -8.98 -5.43
CA ASP A 317 -17.48 -10.39 -5.10
C ASP A 317 -16.42 -10.62 -4.03
N ARG A 318 -15.28 -9.93 -4.10
CA ARG A 318 -14.22 -10.05 -3.11
C ARG A 318 -14.61 -9.49 -1.75
N LEU A 319 -15.31 -8.36 -1.71
CA LEU A 319 -15.83 -7.81 -0.46
C LEU A 319 -16.86 -8.74 0.21
N ARG A 320 -17.77 -9.32 -0.59
CA ARG A 320 -18.73 -10.32 -0.10
C ARG A 320 -18.02 -11.57 0.43
N GLU A 321 -16.97 -12.04 -0.24
CA GLU A 321 -16.20 -13.21 0.20
C GLU A 321 -15.45 -12.92 1.51
N ALA A 322 -14.84 -11.73 1.67
CA ALA A 322 -14.19 -11.34 2.92
C ALA A 322 -15.17 -11.38 4.10
N ILE A 323 -16.37 -10.80 3.94
CA ILE A 323 -17.43 -10.80 4.96
C ILE A 323 -17.88 -12.23 5.24
N ARG A 324 -18.17 -13.03 4.21
CA ARG A 324 -18.60 -14.42 4.36
C ARG A 324 -17.57 -15.26 5.11
N THR A 325 -16.29 -15.07 4.80
CA THR A 325 -15.17 -15.80 5.43
C THR A 325 -15.12 -15.56 6.92
N VAL A 326 -15.32 -14.33 7.39
CA VAL A 326 -15.32 -14.03 8.83
C VAL A 326 -16.62 -14.42 9.50
N ASP A 327 -17.77 -14.31 8.84
CA ASP A 327 -19.07 -14.66 9.41
C ASP A 327 -19.23 -16.17 9.65
N GLN A 328 -18.62 -17.00 8.82
CA GLN A 328 -18.61 -18.45 8.95
C GLN A 328 -17.55 -18.96 9.95
N SER A 329 -16.80 -18.07 10.58
CA SER A 329 -15.69 -18.42 11.48
C SER A 329 -16.08 -18.30 12.95
N SER A 330 -15.17 -18.84 13.81
CA SER A 330 -15.27 -18.70 15.27
C SER A 330 -14.70 -17.36 15.80
N LEU A 331 -14.38 -16.39 14.92
CA LEU A 331 -13.87 -15.08 15.32
C LEU A 331 -14.86 -14.30 16.22
N PRO A 332 -14.37 -13.53 17.20
CA PRO A 332 -15.22 -12.67 18.02
C PRO A 332 -16.08 -11.73 17.16
N GLY A 333 -17.33 -11.49 17.57
CA GLY A 333 -18.24 -10.59 16.86
C GLY A 333 -17.66 -9.19 16.57
N PRO A 334 -16.95 -8.54 17.53
CA PRO A 334 -16.27 -7.27 17.25
C PRO A 334 -15.23 -7.35 16.12
N VAL A 335 -14.42 -8.41 16.04
CA VAL A 335 -13.43 -8.61 14.97
C VAL A 335 -14.10 -8.78 13.61
N ARG A 336 -15.20 -9.54 13.54
CA ARG A 336 -15.99 -9.67 12.30
C ARG A 336 -16.54 -8.31 11.84
N ARG A 337 -16.98 -7.46 12.77
CA ARG A 337 -17.43 -6.10 12.46
C ARG A 337 -16.33 -5.21 11.87
N VAL A 338 -15.10 -5.28 12.38
CA VAL A 338 -13.97 -4.53 11.81
C VAL A 338 -13.76 -4.88 10.33
N VAL A 339 -13.84 -6.16 9.97
CA VAL A 339 -13.72 -6.61 8.57
C VAL A 339 -14.89 -6.09 7.72
N ALA A 340 -16.14 -6.18 8.23
CA ALA A 340 -17.32 -5.68 7.53
C ALA A 340 -17.27 -4.16 7.32
N GLU A 341 -16.92 -3.38 8.34
CA GLU A 341 -16.77 -1.93 8.24
C GLU A 341 -15.62 -1.52 7.29
N CYS A 342 -14.55 -2.32 7.23
CA CYS A 342 -13.49 -2.12 6.27
C CYS A 342 -13.99 -2.35 4.84
N ALA A 343 -14.76 -3.41 4.61
CA ALA A 343 -15.38 -3.70 3.30
C ALA A 343 -16.33 -2.56 2.87
N GLU A 344 -17.21 -2.08 3.76
CA GLU A 344 -18.10 -0.94 3.50
C GLU A 344 -17.33 0.34 3.14
N ARG A 345 -16.20 0.61 3.81
CA ARG A 345 -15.35 1.77 3.48
C ARG A 345 -14.68 1.64 2.11
N ILE A 346 -14.35 0.43 1.68
CA ILE A 346 -13.80 0.18 0.33
C ILE A 346 -14.90 0.38 -0.72
N GLU A 347 -16.07 -0.22 -0.52
CA GLU A 347 -17.23 -0.10 -1.41
C GLU A 347 -17.71 1.35 -1.55
N GLY A 348 -17.74 2.10 -0.44
CA GLY A 348 -18.15 3.50 -0.40
C GLY A 348 -17.19 4.49 -1.07
N ARG A 349 -16.05 4.05 -1.59
CA ARG A 349 -15.15 4.86 -2.43
C ARG A 349 -15.77 4.96 -3.82
N THR A 350 -16.49 6.04 -4.08
CA THR A 350 -17.20 6.26 -5.36
C THR A 350 -16.25 6.68 -6.48
N VAL A 351 -16.56 6.19 -7.68
CA VAL A 351 -15.92 6.56 -8.97
C VAL A 351 -16.33 7.98 -9.41
#